data_ddfab64c6e501a41de5ccb369cdc7228
#
_entry.id   ddfab64c6e501a41de5ccb369cdc7228
#
_cell.length_a   1.000
_cell.length_b   1.000
_cell.length_c   1.000
_cell.angle_alpha   90.00
_cell.angle_beta   90.00
_cell.angle_gamma   90.00
#
_symmetry.space_group_name_H-M   'P 1'
#
loop_
_entity.id
_entity.type
_entity.pdbx_description
1 polymer ?
#
loop_
_entity_poly.entity_id
_entity_poly.type
_entity_poly.pdbx_seq_one_letter_code
_entity_poly.pdbx_strand_id
1 'polypeptide(L)'
;MKIRQLSNNAIVVREETGVLTLFSYESEVLRFNPMTKDMTVYTNIANYSNTTKRHVRMFCEQYIYSAEVVEISRAILDPKKSCKDFKILHIINE
;
A
#
# COMPACT_ATOMS: atom_id res chain seq x y z
N MET A 1 -17.74 6.02 -3.71
CA MET A 1 -16.30 6.26 -3.51
C MET A 1 -16.09 7.12 -2.27
N LYS A 2 -15.24 6.69 -1.37
CA LYS A 2 -14.92 7.46 -0.18
C LYS A 2 -13.45 7.82 -0.17
N ILE A 3 -13.13 9.04 0.25
CA ILE A 3 -11.76 9.53 0.31
C ILE A 3 -11.46 9.88 1.76
N ARG A 4 -10.34 9.34 2.26
CA ARG A 4 -9.88 9.64 3.62
C ARG A 4 -8.45 10.16 3.55
N GLN A 5 -8.22 11.28 4.22
CA GLN A 5 -6.87 11.80 4.36
C GLN A 5 -6.14 11.02 5.47
N LEU A 6 -5.03 10.38 5.11
CA LEU A 6 -4.22 9.61 6.04
C LEU A 6 -3.14 10.48 6.67
N SER A 7 -2.61 11.41 5.90
CA SER A 7 -1.58 12.37 6.32
C SER A 7 -1.65 13.56 5.38
N ASN A 8 -0.81 14.59 5.58
CA ASN A 8 -0.81 15.81 4.77
C ASN A 8 -0.70 15.53 3.27
N ASN A 9 0.08 14.54 2.88
CA ASN A 9 0.31 14.21 1.47
C ASN A 9 -0.05 12.77 1.14
N ALA A 10 -0.93 12.17 1.95
CA ALA A 10 -1.36 10.79 1.74
C ALA A 10 -2.87 10.70 1.88
N ILE A 11 -3.52 10.13 0.87
CA ILE A 11 -4.95 9.88 0.90
C ILE A 11 -5.22 8.43 0.53
N VAL A 12 -6.31 7.90 1.06
CA VAL A 12 -6.81 6.56 0.73
C VAL A 12 -8.16 6.71 0.10
N VAL A 13 -8.35 6.13 -1.07
CA VAL A 13 -9.63 6.11 -1.77
C VAL A 13 -10.21 4.71 -1.64
N ARG A 14 -11.44 4.63 -1.12
CA ARG A 14 -12.19 3.38 -1.07
C ARG A 14 -13.22 3.38 -2.17
N GLU A 15 -13.12 2.43 -3.07
CA GLU A 15 -14.09 2.25 -4.14
C GLU A 15 -15.32 1.50 -3.64
N GLU A 16 -16.40 1.52 -4.41
CA GLU A 16 -17.64 0.81 -4.06
C GLU A 16 -17.42 -0.69 -3.94
N THR A 17 -16.45 -1.23 -4.68
CA THR A 17 -16.08 -2.64 -4.62
C THR A 17 -15.35 -3.01 -3.34
N GLY A 18 -14.94 -2.02 -2.54
CA GLY A 18 -14.16 -2.25 -1.34
C GLY A 18 -12.65 -2.16 -1.54
N VAL A 19 -12.20 -2.00 -2.77
CA VAL A 19 -10.78 -1.85 -3.07
C VAL A 19 -10.27 -0.53 -2.52
N LEU A 20 -9.11 -0.57 -1.87
CA LEU A 20 -8.45 0.59 -1.28
C LEU A 20 -7.25 0.98 -2.12
N THR A 21 -7.12 2.26 -2.42
CA THR A 21 -5.98 2.80 -3.16
C THR A 21 -5.28 3.85 -2.33
N LEU A 22 -3.99 3.69 -2.14
CA LEU A 22 -3.15 4.67 -1.44
C LEU A 22 -2.47 5.58 -2.45
N PHE A 23 -2.65 6.89 -2.25
CA PHE A 23 -1.94 7.92 -3.01
C PHE A 23 -0.98 8.65 -2.08
N SER A 24 0.25 8.84 -2.54
CA SER A 24 1.25 9.64 -1.86
C SER A 24 1.74 10.72 -2.83
N TYR A 25 1.60 11.99 -2.45
CA TYR A 25 1.95 13.12 -3.31
C TYR A 25 1.30 13.04 -4.69
N GLU A 26 0.00 12.70 -4.74
CA GLU A 26 -0.79 12.58 -5.97
C GLU A 26 -0.43 11.37 -6.84
N SER A 27 0.54 10.56 -6.43
CA SER A 27 0.91 9.34 -7.16
C SER A 27 0.29 8.11 -6.53
N GLU A 28 -0.29 7.24 -7.34
CA GLU A 28 -0.82 5.98 -6.87
C GLU A 28 0.34 5.07 -6.45
N VAL A 29 0.32 4.64 -5.19
CA VAL A 29 1.38 3.82 -4.61
C VAL A 29 1.00 2.35 -4.61
N LEU A 30 -0.20 2.05 -4.10
CA LEU A 30 -0.66 0.67 -4.04
C LEU A 30 -2.18 0.60 -4.11
N ARG A 31 -2.65 -0.57 -4.50
CA ARG A 31 -4.07 -0.90 -4.53
C ARG A 31 -4.25 -2.23 -3.79
N PHE A 32 -5.17 -2.26 -2.84
CA PHE A 32 -5.38 -3.42 -1.98
C PHE A 32 -6.84 -3.85 -2.02
N ASN A 33 -7.06 -5.15 -2.26
CA ASN A 33 -8.38 -5.74 -2.15
C ASN A 33 -8.45 -6.54 -0.84
N PRO A 34 -9.16 -6.03 0.18
CA PRO A 34 -9.23 -6.73 1.46
C PRO A 34 -10.02 -8.04 1.42
N MET A 35 -10.86 -8.23 0.41
CA MET A 35 -11.63 -9.47 0.26
C MET A 35 -10.77 -10.63 -0.19
N THR A 36 -9.87 -10.39 -1.13
CA THR A 36 -9.00 -11.43 -1.70
C THR A 36 -7.59 -11.39 -1.13
N LYS A 37 -7.25 -10.33 -0.41
CA LYS A 37 -5.90 -10.05 0.09
C LYS A 37 -4.87 -9.87 -1.02
N ASP A 38 -5.33 -9.52 -2.22
CA ASP A 38 -4.45 -9.17 -3.33
C ASP A 38 -4.00 -7.72 -3.19
N MET A 39 -2.73 -7.48 -3.42
CA MET A 39 -2.17 -6.14 -3.37
C MET A 39 -1.30 -5.90 -4.60
N THR A 40 -1.48 -4.75 -5.23
CA THR A 40 -0.64 -4.32 -6.34
C THR A 40 0.12 -3.09 -5.91
N VAL A 41 1.45 -3.13 -6.01
CA VAL A 41 2.30 -2.01 -5.65
C VAL A 41 2.88 -1.42 -6.93
N TYR A 42 2.67 -0.12 -7.10
CA TYR A 42 3.11 0.59 -8.30
C TYR A 42 4.40 1.35 -8.04
N THR A 43 5.12 1.59 -9.11
CA THR A 43 6.31 2.40 -9.19
C THR A 43 7.59 1.74 -8.67
N ASN A 44 8.66 2.45 -8.81
CA ASN A 44 9.98 1.99 -8.41
C ASN A 44 10.17 2.18 -6.91
N ILE A 45 9.96 1.11 -6.17
CA ILE A 45 10.02 1.15 -4.71
C ILE A 45 11.38 1.63 -4.21
N ALA A 46 12.45 1.32 -4.94
CA ALA A 46 13.79 1.75 -4.56
C ALA A 46 13.92 3.28 -4.52
N ASN A 47 13.06 3.98 -5.25
CA ASN A 47 13.08 5.43 -5.34
C ASN A 47 12.05 6.11 -4.44
N TYR A 48 11.35 5.36 -3.60
CA TYR A 48 10.42 5.97 -2.66
C TYR A 48 11.18 6.83 -1.66
N SER A 49 10.67 8.03 -1.43
CA SER A 49 11.16 8.88 -0.36
C SER A 49 10.83 8.24 1.00
N ASN A 50 11.53 8.69 2.05
CA ASN A 50 11.23 8.24 3.40
C ASN A 50 9.79 8.58 3.80
N THR A 51 9.26 9.68 3.30
CA THR A 51 7.88 10.08 3.55
C THR A 51 6.90 9.09 2.92
N THR A 52 7.14 8.67 1.67
CA THR A 52 6.29 7.68 1.01
C THR A 52 6.33 6.33 1.73
N LYS A 53 7.51 5.92 2.20
CA LYS A 53 7.63 4.69 3.01
C LYS A 53 6.82 4.79 4.29
N ARG A 54 6.81 5.97 4.92
CA ARG A 54 5.98 6.21 6.10
C ARG A 54 4.49 6.11 5.76
N HIS A 55 4.07 6.64 4.62
CA HIS A 55 2.67 6.56 4.19
C HIS A 55 2.24 5.10 3.98
N VAL A 56 3.10 4.27 3.41
CA VAL A 56 2.84 2.83 3.26
C VAL A 56 2.65 2.17 4.63
N ARG A 57 3.53 2.49 5.59
CA ARG A 57 3.42 1.95 6.94
C ARG A 57 2.12 2.39 7.62
N MET A 58 1.77 3.67 7.51
CA MET A 58 0.52 4.19 8.07
C MET A 58 -0.70 3.50 7.46
N PHE A 59 -0.67 3.27 6.14
CA PHE A 59 -1.72 2.53 5.47
C PHE A 59 -1.87 1.11 6.05
N CYS A 60 -0.75 0.41 6.22
CA CYS A 60 -0.78 -0.93 6.77
C CYS A 60 -1.32 -0.95 8.21
N GLU A 61 -0.94 0.02 9.03
CA GLU A 61 -1.42 0.12 10.40
C GLU A 61 -2.92 0.39 10.48
N GLN A 62 -3.46 1.16 9.52
CA GLN A 62 -4.87 1.54 9.53
C GLN A 62 -5.79 0.50 8.90
N TYR A 63 -5.33 -0.17 7.85
CA TYR A 63 -6.20 -1.00 7.02
C TYR A 63 -5.87 -2.49 7.03
N ILE A 64 -4.72 -2.87 7.55
CA ILE A 64 -4.32 -4.27 7.63
C ILE A 64 -4.27 -4.69 9.08
N TYR A 65 -5.32 -5.40 9.50
CA TYR A 65 -5.45 -5.87 10.88
C TYR A 65 -4.72 -7.20 11.02
N SER A 66 -3.42 -7.12 11.21
CA SER A 66 -2.60 -8.30 11.38
C SER A 66 -1.48 -8.00 12.37
N ALA A 67 -1.10 -9.00 13.16
CA ALA A 67 0.09 -8.91 14.00
C ALA A 67 1.36 -8.78 13.15
N GLU A 68 1.24 -8.98 11.84
CA GLU A 68 2.35 -9.01 10.89
C GLU A 68 2.47 -7.71 10.08
N VAL A 69 1.97 -6.59 10.60
CA VAL A 69 2.03 -5.29 9.90
C VAL A 69 3.45 -4.96 9.44
N VAL A 70 4.45 -5.26 10.27
CA VAL A 70 5.85 -4.98 9.93
C VAL A 70 6.31 -5.82 8.74
N GLU A 71 5.95 -7.10 8.72
CA GLU A 71 6.30 -8.00 7.60
C GLU A 71 5.61 -7.57 6.30
N ILE A 72 4.33 -7.21 6.39
CA ILE A 72 3.56 -6.74 5.24
C ILE A 72 4.18 -5.47 4.69
N SER A 73 4.52 -4.51 5.55
CA SER A 73 5.17 -3.27 5.13
C SER A 73 6.50 -3.54 4.44
N ARG A 74 7.29 -4.47 4.97
CA ARG A 74 8.56 -4.85 4.35
C ARG A 74 8.36 -5.51 3.00
N ALA A 75 7.35 -6.37 2.87
CA ALA A 75 7.05 -7.04 1.61
C ALA A 75 6.58 -6.05 0.54
N ILE A 76 5.85 -5.01 0.95
CA ILE A 76 5.44 -3.94 0.04
C ILE A 76 6.65 -3.13 -0.43
N LEU A 77 7.58 -2.86 0.46
CA LEU A 77 8.72 -2.00 0.19
C LEU A 77 9.92 -2.73 -0.42
N ASP A 78 9.89 -4.05 -0.47
CA ASP A 78 10.99 -4.85 -1.04
C ASP A 78 10.40 -5.94 -1.93
N PRO A 79 10.57 -5.84 -3.27
CA PRO A 79 10.02 -6.84 -4.18
C PRO A 79 10.61 -8.24 -4.03
N LYS A 80 11.72 -8.37 -3.30
CA LYS A 80 12.33 -9.68 -3.01
C LYS A 80 11.68 -10.38 -1.84
N LYS A 81 10.89 -9.68 -1.04
CA LYS A 81 10.23 -10.24 0.12
C LYS A 81 8.78 -10.56 -0.22
N SER A 82 8.25 -11.59 0.41
CA SER A 82 6.85 -11.97 0.26
C SER A 82 6.20 -12.10 1.62
N CYS A 83 4.88 -12.00 1.65
CA CYS A 83 4.10 -12.23 2.84
C CYS A 83 3.19 -13.42 2.62
N LYS A 84 3.14 -14.31 3.59
CA LYS A 84 2.43 -15.59 3.47
C LYS A 84 0.94 -15.44 3.18
N ASP A 85 0.29 -14.48 3.80
CA ASP A 85 -1.17 -14.33 3.73
C ASP A 85 -1.65 -13.34 2.66
N PHE A 86 -0.72 -12.72 1.93
CA PHE A 86 -1.03 -11.68 0.96
C PHE A 86 -0.33 -11.95 -0.34
N LYS A 87 -1.05 -11.73 -1.44
CA LYS A 87 -0.47 -11.76 -2.77
C LYS A 87 -0.07 -10.35 -3.15
N ILE A 88 1.21 -10.10 -3.26
CA ILE A 88 1.74 -8.77 -3.57
C ILE A 88 2.39 -8.81 -4.94
N LEU A 89 1.83 -8.06 -5.87
CA LEU A 89 2.37 -7.90 -7.21
C LEU A 89 3.06 -6.53 -7.29
N HIS A 90 4.33 -6.53 -7.64
CA HIS A 90 5.09 -5.31 -7.82
C HIS A 90 5.15 -4.97 -9.31
N ILE A 91 4.60 -3.81 -9.65
CA ILE A 91 4.69 -3.27 -11.01
C ILE A 91 5.74 -2.17 -11.00
N ILE A 92 6.85 -2.45 -11.67
CA ILE A 92 7.96 -1.50 -11.74
C ILE A 92 7.81 -0.69 -13.01
N ASN A 93 7.56 0.60 -12.83
CA ASN A 93 7.54 1.56 -13.94
C ASN A 93 8.94 2.14 -14.08
N GLU A 94 9.52 1.93 -15.21
CA GLU A 94 10.79 2.53 -15.54
C GLU A 94 10.60 3.97 -16.05
#